data_4606a0c66d6192a8c0222f144c994cbe
#
_entry.id   4606a0c66d6192a8c0222f144c994cbe
#
_cell.length_a   1.000
_cell.length_b   1.000
_cell.length_c   1.000
_cell.angle_alpha   90.00
_cell.angle_beta   90.00
_cell.angle_gamma   90.00
#
_symmetry.space_group_name_H-M   'P 1'
#
loop_
_entity.id
_entity.type
_entity.pdbx_description
1 polymer ?
#
loop_
_entity_poly.entity_id
_entity_poly.type
_entity_poly.pdbx_seq_one_letter_code
_entity_poly.pdbx_strand_id
1 'polypeptide(L)'
;MHSTVDGLLVQWGDRLFYPSNRMKASQAPVLTEAAVRQRAQVLRQRICATVVRRAPQVMVKVTGGGRGMGAIAAHMRYIAKAGRLPIEDDRGAVREGREALRAIADQWRFGGTRIPEVSERREAFNIMLSMPAGTDARVLQQSAREFAKAELTNHRYVMVLHTHQANPHVHISVRAEGRDGKRLNPRKEDLDRWRETFAERLRDWGIEAEASSQATRGVSRRSLRGWERQPGAATRIGNNRSDHKSGPAFRATRSSAMQAWSAITKALAASPDPADRKLSKSIVDFVMQTEVARAVQRHRAAQRQADLPGMAMTQGQGTPQVRPEPSHGPDISR
;
A
#
# COMPACT_ATOMS: atom_id res chain seq x y z
N MET A 1 19.25 -3.47 32.67
CA MET A 1 19.71 -4.10 31.43
C MET A 1 19.83 -3.00 30.39
N HIS A 2 21.05 -2.69 29.92
CA HIS A 2 21.21 -1.74 28.82
C HIS A 2 20.69 -2.42 27.57
N SER A 3 19.63 -1.86 26.96
CA SER A 3 19.11 -2.35 25.71
C SER A 3 20.21 -2.23 24.64
N THR A 4 20.67 -3.34 24.09
CA THR A 4 21.66 -3.33 23.01
C THR A 4 21.05 -2.68 21.75
N VAL A 5 21.91 -2.15 20.88
CA VAL A 5 21.46 -1.56 19.58
C VAL A 5 20.62 -2.58 18.81
N ASP A 6 21.04 -3.83 18.75
CA ASP A 6 20.32 -4.90 18.07
C ASP A 6 18.95 -5.19 18.72
N GLY A 7 18.86 -5.20 20.04
CA GLY A 7 17.59 -5.37 20.74
C GLY A 7 16.59 -4.26 20.44
N LEU A 8 17.06 -2.99 20.40
CA LEU A 8 16.23 -1.85 20.02
C LEU A 8 15.80 -1.91 18.55
N LEU A 9 16.71 -2.33 17.66
CA LEU A 9 16.39 -2.53 16.25
C LEU A 9 15.30 -3.58 16.05
N VAL A 10 15.40 -4.72 16.74
CA VAL A 10 14.38 -5.78 16.66
C VAL A 10 13.05 -5.27 17.20
N GLN A 11 13.04 -4.64 18.39
CA GLN A 11 11.82 -4.14 19.01
C GLN A 11 11.07 -3.14 18.13
N TRP A 12 11.77 -2.17 17.55
CA TRP A 12 11.16 -1.09 16.78
C TRP A 12 11.05 -1.40 15.29
N GLY A 13 12.00 -2.16 14.76
CA GLY A 13 11.97 -2.61 13.37
C GLY A 13 10.82 -3.58 13.11
N ASP A 14 10.54 -4.49 14.03
CA ASP A 14 9.39 -5.37 13.91
C ASP A 14 8.06 -4.59 13.94
N ARG A 15 7.95 -3.56 14.76
CA ARG A 15 6.77 -2.67 14.74
C ARG A 15 6.61 -1.93 13.42
N LEU A 16 7.71 -1.59 12.78
CA LEU A 16 7.73 -0.81 11.55
C LEU A 16 7.43 -1.66 10.31
N PHE A 17 8.03 -2.83 10.21
CA PHE A 17 7.99 -3.68 9.04
C PHE A 17 7.02 -4.87 9.16
N TYR A 18 6.74 -5.32 10.39
CA TYR A 18 5.88 -6.47 10.65
C TYR A 18 4.74 -6.12 11.64
N PRO A 19 3.88 -5.14 11.31
CA PRO A 19 2.88 -4.62 12.25
C PRO A 19 1.83 -5.66 12.68
N SER A 20 1.69 -6.75 11.91
CA SER A 20 0.76 -7.84 12.20
C SER A 20 1.34 -8.93 13.12
N ASN A 21 2.67 -9.01 13.23
CA ASN A 21 3.35 -9.97 14.10
C ASN A 21 3.39 -9.49 15.56
N ARG A 22 2.47 -8.65 15.98
CA ARG A 22 2.34 -8.25 17.38
C ARG A 22 1.79 -9.42 18.21
N MET A 23 2.67 -10.33 18.57
CA MET A 23 2.36 -11.31 19.63
C MET A 23 2.06 -10.54 20.92
N LYS A 24 1.07 -11.01 21.68
CA LYS A 24 0.87 -10.51 23.04
C LYS A 24 2.19 -10.73 23.80
N ALA A 25 2.61 -9.74 24.58
CA ALA A 25 3.91 -9.78 25.28
C ALA A 25 4.15 -11.07 26.08
N SER A 26 3.08 -11.70 26.58
CA SER A 26 3.10 -12.97 27.30
C SER A 26 3.38 -14.21 26.43
N GLN A 27 3.38 -14.09 25.10
CA GLN A 27 3.55 -15.20 24.14
C GLN A 27 4.76 -15.01 23.23
N ALA A 28 5.49 -13.89 23.36
CA ALA A 28 6.68 -13.66 22.55
C ALA A 28 7.81 -14.61 23.02
N PRO A 29 8.38 -15.42 22.12
CA PRO A 29 9.51 -16.25 22.48
C PRO A 29 10.70 -15.37 22.89
N VAL A 30 11.40 -15.77 23.94
CA VAL A 30 12.67 -15.12 24.31
C VAL A 30 13.69 -15.47 23.23
N LEU A 31 14.09 -14.47 22.46
CA LEU A 31 15.09 -14.65 21.40
C LEU A 31 16.48 -14.80 22.05
N THR A 32 17.25 -15.78 21.59
CA THR A 32 18.68 -15.88 21.93
C THR A 32 19.43 -14.68 21.37
N GLU A 33 20.58 -14.33 21.93
CA GLU A 33 21.42 -13.24 21.41
C GLU A 33 21.79 -13.42 19.93
N ALA A 34 22.05 -14.65 19.50
CA ALA A 34 22.33 -14.97 18.11
C ALA A 34 21.13 -14.68 17.21
N ALA A 35 19.91 -15.05 17.64
CA ALA A 35 18.68 -14.77 16.91
C ALA A 35 18.37 -13.26 16.86
N VAL A 36 18.63 -12.52 17.93
CA VAL A 36 18.51 -11.06 17.96
C VAL A 36 19.45 -10.41 16.94
N ARG A 37 20.73 -10.82 16.92
CA ARG A 37 21.73 -10.33 15.96
C ARG A 37 21.33 -10.61 14.51
N GLN A 38 20.93 -11.84 14.22
CA GLN A 38 20.46 -12.20 12.88
C GLN A 38 19.23 -11.39 12.46
N ARG A 39 18.25 -11.24 13.35
CA ARG A 39 17.05 -10.44 13.09
C ARG A 39 17.38 -8.96 12.87
N ALA A 40 18.27 -8.40 13.69
CA ALA A 40 18.72 -7.02 13.56
C ALA A 40 19.43 -6.78 12.21
N GLN A 41 20.22 -7.75 11.73
CA GLN A 41 20.86 -7.67 10.42
C GLN A 41 19.83 -7.62 9.28
N VAL A 42 18.79 -8.47 9.31
CA VAL A 42 17.70 -8.43 8.35
C VAL A 42 17.00 -7.07 8.36
N LEU A 43 16.76 -6.51 9.56
CA LEU A 43 16.14 -5.21 9.69
C LEU A 43 17.01 -4.07 9.16
N ARG A 44 18.33 -4.10 9.37
CA ARG A 44 19.28 -3.15 8.74
C ARG A 44 19.18 -3.20 7.21
N GLN A 45 19.14 -4.40 6.63
CA GLN A 45 18.98 -4.58 5.19
C GLN A 45 17.65 -3.99 4.69
N ARG A 46 16.55 -4.23 5.39
CA ARG A 46 15.23 -3.67 5.04
C ARG A 46 15.18 -2.15 5.18
N ILE A 47 15.77 -1.61 6.24
CA ILE A 47 15.90 -0.17 6.43
C ILE A 47 16.71 0.42 5.26
N CYS A 48 17.85 -0.17 4.94
CA CYS A 48 18.69 0.27 3.83
C CYS A 48 17.94 0.21 2.49
N ALA A 49 17.21 -0.87 2.22
CA ALA A 49 16.38 -1.01 1.02
C ALA A 49 15.31 0.09 0.94
N THR A 50 14.64 0.38 2.07
CA THR A 50 13.56 1.39 2.11
C THR A 50 14.09 2.82 2.02
N VAL A 51 15.15 3.13 2.76
CA VAL A 51 15.62 4.50 3.04
C VAL A 51 16.69 4.94 2.04
N VAL A 52 17.69 4.09 1.76
CA VAL A 52 18.84 4.42 0.91
C VAL A 52 18.54 4.08 -0.54
N ARG A 53 18.25 2.81 -0.82
CA ARG A 53 17.99 2.33 -2.19
C ARG A 53 16.62 2.73 -2.74
N ARG A 54 15.69 3.17 -1.88
CA ARG A 54 14.32 3.55 -2.26
C ARG A 54 13.60 2.44 -3.03
N ALA A 55 13.87 1.18 -2.64
CA ALA A 55 13.28 -0.01 -3.29
C ALA A 55 11.77 0.15 -3.50
N PRO A 56 11.24 -0.18 -4.67
CA PRO A 56 9.82 -0.08 -4.97
C PRO A 56 8.95 -0.87 -3.99
N GLN A 57 7.80 -0.32 -3.64
CA GLN A 57 6.83 -0.99 -2.78
C GLN A 57 5.98 -1.96 -3.58
N VAL A 58 5.92 -3.22 -3.12
CA VAL A 58 4.96 -4.18 -3.67
C VAL A 58 3.54 -3.84 -3.29
N MET A 59 2.59 -4.15 -4.17
CA MET A 59 1.17 -4.06 -3.87
C MET A 59 0.53 -5.45 -3.96
N VAL A 60 -0.01 -5.92 -2.84
CA VAL A 60 -0.88 -7.10 -2.77
C VAL A 60 -2.22 -6.67 -2.21
N LYS A 61 -3.29 -6.95 -2.94
CA LYS A 61 -4.64 -6.49 -2.58
C LYS A 61 -5.68 -7.54 -2.92
N VAL A 62 -6.58 -7.85 -1.99
CA VAL A 62 -7.83 -8.53 -2.29
C VAL A 62 -8.79 -7.50 -2.86
N THR A 63 -9.07 -7.60 -4.15
CA THR A 63 -9.90 -6.63 -4.90
C THR A 63 -11.38 -6.94 -4.84
N GLY A 64 -11.73 -8.16 -4.43
CA GLY A 64 -13.11 -8.62 -4.34
C GLY A 64 -13.19 -10.14 -4.23
N GLY A 65 -14.29 -10.69 -4.74
CA GLY A 65 -14.50 -12.14 -4.81
C GLY A 65 -15.87 -12.46 -5.37
N GLY A 66 -16.04 -13.69 -5.86
CA GLY A 66 -17.29 -14.18 -6.44
C GLY A 66 -18.17 -14.87 -5.42
N ARG A 67 -19.46 -14.55 -5.43
CA ARG A 67 -20.51 -15.28 -4.72
C ARG A 67 -21.29 -16.12 -5.73
N GLY A 68 -20.77 -17.34 -6.01
CA GLY A 68 -21.29 -18.26 -7.02
C GLY A 68 -20.58 -18.17 -8.37
N MET A 69 -20.86 -19.17 -9.24
CA MET A 69 -20.17 -19.32 -10.52
C MET A 69 -20.44 -18.19 -11.50
N GLY A 70 -21.64 -17.61 -11.49
CA GLY A 70 -21.97 -16.46 -12.34
C GLY A 70 -21.01 -15.29 -12.14
N ALA A 71 -20.76 -14.90 -10.88
CA ALA A 71 -19.83 -13.83 -10.53
C ALA A 71 -18.36 -14.21 -10.81
N ILE A 72 -17.99 -15.47 -10.57
CA ILE A 72 -16.63 -15.98 -10.82
C ILE A 72 -16.33 -15.97 -12.32
N ALA A 73 -17.21 -16.54 -13.15
CA ALA A 73 -17.06 -16.59 -14.59
C ALA A 73 -17.05 -15.19 -15.22
N ALA A 74 -17.89 -14.27 -14.72
CA ALA A 74 -17.88 -12.87 -15.13
C ALA A 74 -16.53 -12.21 -14.85
N HIS A 75 -15.95 -12.45 -13.66
CA HIS A 75 -14.63 -11.92 -13.31
C HIS A 75 -13.52 -12.53 -14.18
N MET A 76 -13.52 -13.84 -14.42
CA MET A 76 -12.55 -14.48 -15.32
C MET A 76 -12.61 -13.87 -16.73
N ARG A 77 -13.82 -13.67 -17.28
CA ARG A 77 -13.98 -12.97 -18.56
C ARG A 77 -13.45 -11.54 -18.54
N TYR A 78 -13.66 -10.83 -17.44
CA TYR A 78 -13.17 -9.46 -17.28
C TYR A 78 -11.63 -9.39 -17.27
N ILE A 79 -10.95 -10.19 -16.44
CA ILE A 79 -9.48 -10.17 -16.34
C ILE A 79 -8.81 -10.73 -17.62
N ALA A 80 -9.38 -11.74 -18.28
CA ALA A 80 -8.87 -12.26 -19.53
C ALA A 80 -9.33 -11.45 -20.76
N LYS A 81 -9.96 -10.28 -20.59
CA LYS A 81 -10.48 -9.44 -21.68
C LYS A 81 -11.31 -10.22 -22.69
N ALA A 82 -12.27 -11.00 -22.19
CA ALA A 82 -13.13 -11.88 -22.97
C ALA A 82 -12.34 -12.96 -23.78
N GLY A 83 -11.22 -13.43 -23.23
CA GLY A 83 -10.36 -14.46 -23.84
C GLY A 83 -9.28 -13.93 -24.76
N ARG A 84 -9.06 -12.60 -24.81
CA ARG A 84 -7.97 -11.99 -25.59
C ARG A 84 -6.62 -12.01 -24.87
N LEU A 85 -6.61 -12.28 -23.59
CA LEU A 85 -5.39 -12.43 -22.80
C LEU A 85 -5.27 -13.88 -22.35
N PRO A 86 -4.05 -14.45 -22.35
CA PRO A 86 -3.79 -15.76 -21.83
C PRO A 86 -4.16 -15.86 -20.35
N ILE A 87 -4.82 -16.95 -19.99
CA ILE A 87 -5.14 -17.31 -18.62
C ILE A 87 -4.38 -18.56 -18.23
N GLU A 88 -3.65 -18.49 -17.13
CA GLU A 88 -2.83 -19.59 -16.61
C GLU A 88 -3.49 -20.19 -15.38
N ASP A 89 -3.58 -21.52 -15.31
CA ASP A 89 -4.15 -22.21 -14.16
C ASP A 89 -3.09 -22.64 -13.12
N ASP A 90 -3.55 -23.19 -11.99
CA ASP A 90 -2.71 -23.64 -10.87
C ASP A 90 -1.77 -24.81 -11.20
N ARG A 91 -1.90 -25.41 -12.41
CA ARG A 91 -1.01 -26.43 -12.94
C ARG A 91 -0.01 -25.88 -13.94
N GLY A 92 -0.08 -24.56 -14.23
CA GLY A 92 0.76 -23.90 -15.22
C GLY A 92 0.26 -24.04 -16.65
N ALA A 93 -0.94 -24.59 -16.88
CA ALA A 93 -1.53 -24.67 -18.21
C ALA A 93 -2.03 -23.29 -18.65
N VAL A 94 -1.50 -22.80 -19.76
CA VAL A 94 -1.87 -21.52 -20.36
C VAL A 94 -2.88 -21.75 -21.47
N ARG A 95 -3.97 -21.01 -21.46
CA ARG A 95 -5.06 -21.12 -22.42
C ARG A 95 -5.55 -19.75 -22.87
N GLU A 96 -6.11 -19.67 -24.06
CA GLU A 96 -6.68 -18.45 -24.63
C GLU A 96 -8.04 -18.74 -25.28
N GLY A 97 -8.82 -17.70 -25.49
CA GLY A 97 -10.11 -17.78 -26.16
C GLY A 97 -11.30 -17.95 -25.23
N ARG A 98 -12.49 -17.74 -25.80
CA ARG A 98 -13.75 -17.81 -25.02
C ARG A 98 -14.10 -19.23 -24.59
N GLU A 99 -13.76 -20.23 -25.40
CA GLU A 99 -13.99 -21.65 -25.09
C GLU A 99 -13.12 -22.09 -23.91
N ALA A 100 -11.85 -21.67 -23.88
CA ALA A 100 -10.97 -21.95 -22.76
C ALA A 100 -11.51 -21.38 -21.43
N LEU A 101 -12.06 -20.16 -21.46
CA LEU A 101 -12.69 -19.57 -20.29
C LEU A 101 -13.93 -20.34 -19.82
N ARG A 102 -14.74 -20.85 -20.76
CA ARG A 102 -15.89 -21.70 -20.44
C ARG A 102 -15.43 -23.01 -19.81
N ALA A 103 -14.47 -23.69 -20.42
CA ALA A 103 -13.91 -24.93 -19.90
C ALA A 103 -13.32 -24.77 -18.48
N ILE A 104 -12.60 -23.67 -18.21
CA ILE A 104 -12.09 -23.35 -16.87
C ILE A 104 -13.25 -23.12 -15.89
N ALA A 105 -14.27 -22.38 -16.28
CA ALA A 105 -15.43 -22.12 -15.44
C ALA A 105 -16.20 -23.41 -15.09
N ASP A 106 -16.38 -24.31 -16.06
CA ASP A 106 -17.00 -25.61 -15.84
C ASP A 106 -16.14 -26.52 -14.96
N GLN A 107 -14.84 -26.51 -15.17
CA GLN A 107 -13.90 -27.21 -14.29
C GLN A 107 -13.96 -26.69 -12.85
N TRP A 108 -14.18 -25.39 -12.64
CA TRP A 108 -14.34 -24.82 -11.32
C TRP A 108 -15.70 -25.16 -10.70
N ARG A 109 -16.75 -25.21 -11.53
CA ARG A 109 -18.12 -25.54 -11.10
C ARG A 109 -18.21 -26.96 -10.55
N PHE A 110 -17.58 -27.92 -11.22
CA PHE A 110 -17.76 -29.35 -10.96
C PHE A 110 -16.53 -30.04 -10.37
N GLY A 111 -15.37 -29.43 -10.45
CA GLY A 111 -14.09 -30.02 -10.03
C GLY A 111 -13.83 -29.89 -8.53
N GLY A 112 -14.60 -30.55 -7.69
CA GLY A 112 -14.61 -30.51 -6.23
C GLY A 112 -16.01 -30.30 -5.72
N THR A 113 -16.20 -29.70 -4.52
CA THR A 113 -17.53 -29.32 -4.09
C THR A 113 -18.18 -28.39 -5.12
N ARG A 114 -19.36 -28.74 -5.60
CA ARG A 114 -20.06 -27.96 -6.62
C ARG A 114 -20.29 -26.52 -6.16
N ILE A 115 -19.89 -25.57 -7.00
CA ILE A 115 -20.20 -24.16 -6.78
C ILE A 115 -21.55 -23.84 -7.46
N PRO A 116 -22.57 -23.40 -6.71
CA PRO A 116 -23.85 -23.00 -7.30
C PRO A 116 -23.70 -21.71 -8.12
N GLU A 117 -24.68 -21.44 -8.99
CA GLU A 117 -24.66 -20.23 -9.83
C GLU A 117 -24.66 -18.94 -8.97
N VAL A 118 -25.45 -18.93 -7.89
CA VAL A 118 -25.50 -17.89 -6.88
C VAL A 118 -25.22 -18.52 -5.52
N SER A 119 -24.42 -17.88 -4.68
CA SER A 119 -24.08 -18.33 -3.33
C SER A 119 -24.14 -17.16 -2.35
N GLU A 120 -24.61 -17.43 -1.15
CA GLU A 120 -24.60 -16.47 -0.03
C GLU A 120 -23.18 -16.18 0.48
N ARG A 121 -22.29 -17.16 0.35
CA ARG A 121 -20.92 -17.07 0.79
C ARG A 121 -19.98 -16.76 -0.40
N ARG A 122 -18.79 -16.27 -0.09
CA ARG A 122 -17.77 -16.02 -1.08
C ARG A 122 -17.11 -17.33 -1.52
N GLU A 123 -17.25 -17.70 -2.78
CA GLU A 123 -16.70 -18.94 -3.34
C GLU A 123 -15.33 -18.74 -4.02
N ALA A 124 -14.97 -17.51 -4.33
CA ALA A 124 -13.64 -17.16 -4.82
C ALA A 124 -13.18 -15.81 -4.28
N PHE A 125 -11.86 -15.62 -4.20
CA PHE A 125 -11.21 -14.34 -3.93
C PHE A 125 -10.47 -13.85 -5.16
N ASN A 126 -10.48 -12.53 -5.36
CA ASN A 126 -9.73 -11.87 -6.42
C ASN A 126 -8.57 -11.12 -5.79
N ILE A 127 -7.36 -11.53 -6.11
CA ILE A 127 -6.11 -10.96 -5.61
C ILE A 127 -5.43 -10.22 -6.76
N MET A 128 -4.80 -9.10 -6.48
CA MET A 128 -3.98 -8.34 -7.42
C MET A 128 -2.58 -8.16 -6.84
N LEU A 129 -1.59 -8.59 -7.59
CA LEU A 129 -0.18 -8.36 -7.36
C LEU A 129 0.30 -7.30 -8.34
N SER A 130 0.89 -6.21 -7.88
CA SER A 130 1.31 -5.12 -8.77
C SER A 130 2.62 -4.49 -8.31
N MET A 131 3.36 -4.00 -9.30
CA MET A 131 4.58 -3.22 -9.12
C MET A 131 4.45 -1.86 -9.84
N PRO A 132 5.26 -0.85 -9.47
CA PRO A 132 5.29 0.42 -10.18
C PRO A 132 5.67 0.29 -11.65
N ALA A 133 5.37 1.34 -12.43
CA ALA A 133 5.77 1.46 -13.83
C ALA A 133 7.29 1.23 -14.01
N GLY A 134 7.65 0.62 -15.14
CA GLY A 134 9.05 0.27 -15.45
C GLY A 134 9.51 -1.09 -14.91
N THR A 135 8.68 -1.78 -14.11
CA THR A 135 8.98 -3.16 -13.69
C THR A 135 8.83 -4.13 -14.87
N ASP A 136 9.80 -5.03 -15.05
CA ASP A 136 9.71 -6.09 -16.07
C ASP A 136 8.48 -6.98 -15.80
N ALA A 137 7.58 -7.02 -16.79
CA ALA A 137 6.33 -7.75 -16.69
C ALA A 137 6.50 -9.27 -16.69
N ARG A 138 7.56 -9.80 -17.34
CA ARG A 138 7.85 -11.24 -17.34
C ARG A 138 8.35 -11.68 -15.97
N VAL A 139 9.25 -10.91 -15.37
CA VAL A 139 9.74 -11.16 -14.01
C VAL A 139 8.61 -11.04 -13.01
N LEU A 140 7.73 -10.03 -13.16
CA LEU A 140 6.53 -9.89 -12.33
C LEU A 140 5.64 -11.13 -12.42
N GLN A 141 5.38 -11.64 -13.63
CA GLN A 141 4.56 -12.84 -13.84
C GLN A 141 5.20 -14.07 -13.21
N GLN A 142 6.50 -14.25 -13.37
CA GLN A 142 7.24 -15.36 -12.78
C GLN A 142 7.18 -15.30 -11.25
N SER A 143 7.42 -14.13 -10.67
CA SER A 143 7.31 -13.93 -9.22
C SER A 143 5.88 -14.17 -8.71
N ALA A 144 4.86 -13.85 -9.51
CA ALA A 144 3.47 -14.13 -9.18
C ALA A 144 3.15 -15.64 -9.20
N ARG A 145 3.75 -16.42 -10.12
CA ARG A 145 3.65 -17.89 -10.13
C ARG A 145 4.23 -18.49 -8.86
N GLU A 146 5.41 -18.06 -8.49
CA GLU A 146 6.10 -18.56 -7.29
C GLU A 146 5.38 -18.14 -6.01
N PHE A 147 4.88 -16.90 -5.96
CA PHE A 147 3.99 -16.47 -4.89
C PHE A 147 2.75 -17.38 -4.77
N ALA A 148 2.07 -17.66 -5.89
CA ALA A 148 0.87 -18.46 -5.87
C ALA A 148 1.17 -19.92 -5.45
N LYS A 149 2.30 -20.47 -5.87
CA LYS A 149 2.77 -21.78 -5.40
C LYS A 149 3.06 -21.80 -3.90
N ALA A 150 3.62 -20.74 -3.35
CA ALA A 150 3.95 -20.66 -1.92
C ALA A 150 2.70 -20.45 -1.04
N GLU A 151 1.80 -19.55 -1.44
CA GLU A 151 0.71 -19.07 -0.57
C GLU A 151 -0.65 -19.69 -0.89
N LEU A 152 -0.84 -20.23 -2.10
CA LEU A 152 -2.13 -20.74 -2.60
C LEU A 152 -2.06 -22.21 -3.05
N THR A 153 -1.01 -22.95 -2.66
CA THR A 153 -0.75 -24.31 -3.14
C THR A 153 -1.92 -25.28 -2.92
N ASN A 154 -2.70 -25.07 -1.88
CA ASN A 154 -3.85 -25.91 -1.55
C ASN A 154 -5.13 -25.50 -2.29
N HIS A 155 -5.09 -24.43 -3.07
CA HIS A 155 -6.26 -23.88 -3.74
C HIS A 155 -6.13 -23.98 -5.27
N ARG A 156 -7.26 -24.10 -5.95
CA ARG A 156 -7.31 -23.86 -7.40
C ARG A 156 -7.29 -22.36 -7.63
N TYR A 157 -6.49 -21.94 -8.60
CA TYR A 157 -6.46 -20.54 -9.01
C TYR A 157 -6.23 -20.42 -10.51
N VAL A 158 -6.54 -19.26 -11.01
CA VAL A 158 -6.13 -18.83 -12.35
C VAL A 158 -5.52 -17.44 -12.25
N MET A 159 -4.58 -17.15 -13.13
CA MET A 159 -3.92 -15.85 -13.17
C MET A 159 -3.86 -15.26 -14.57
N VAL A 160 -3.88 -13.94 -14.68
CA VAL A 160 -3.76 -13.19 -15.92
C VAL A 160 -2.83 -12.00 -15.70
N LEU A 161 -1.83 -11.84 -16.56
CA LEU A 161 -0.94 -10.68 -16.57
C LEU A 161 -1.58 -9.52 -17.34
N HIS A 162 -1.51 -8.33 -16.77
CA HIS A 162 -1.92 -7.08 -17.40
C HIS A 162 -0.74 -6.12 -17.55
N THR A 163 -0.45 -5.73 -18.78
CA THR A 163 0.65 -4.79 -19.13
C THR A 163 0.15 -3.50 -19.77
N HIS A 164 -1.15 -3.40 -20.04
CA HIS A 164 -1.76 -2.26 -20.74
C HIS A 164 -1.99 -1.03 -19.87
N GLN A 165 -1.71 -1.11 -18.58
CA GLN A 165 -1.73 0.01 -17.64
C GLN A 165 -0.30 0.38 -17.26
N ALA A 166 -0.09 1.60 -16.79
CA ALA A 166 1.23 2.10 -16.40
C ALA A 166 1.95 1.17 -15.40
N ASN A 167 1.19 0.61 -14.46
CA ASN A 167 1.74 -0.33 -13.48
C ASN A 167 1.41 -1.76 -13.92
N PRO A 168 2.41 -2.60 -14.26
CA PRO A 168 2.17 -4.00 -14.57
C PRO A 168 1.61 -4.73 -13.35
N HIS A 169 0.64 -5.63 -13.57
CA HIS A 169 0.02 -6.36 -12.49
C HIS A 169 -0.54 -7.71 -12.94
N VAL A 170 -0.61 -8.64 -12.00
CA VAL A 170 -1.22 -9.95 -12.18
C VAL A 170 -2.50 -10.02 -11.36
N HIS A 171 -3.59 -10.37 -12.04
CA HIS A 171 -4.83 -10.76 -11.38
C HIS A 171 -4.82 -12.25 -11.10
N ILE A 172 -5.16 -12.63 -9.88
CA ILE A 172 -5.34 -14.03 -9.47
C ILE A 172 -6.77 -14.19 -8.98
N SER A 173 -7.54 -15.08 -9.61
CA SER A 173 -8.78 -15.59 -9.03
C SER A 173 -8.46 -16.91 -8.35
N VAL A 174 -8.75 -17.02 -7.05
CA VAL A 174 -8.50 -18.22 -6.27
C VAL A 174 -9.80 -18.75 -5.68
N ARG A 175 -10.05 -20.05 -5.83
CA ARG A 175 -11.18 -20.74 -5.24
C ARG A 175 -11.06 -20.70 -3.72
N ALA A 176 -12.12 -20.28 -3.02
CA ALA A 176 -12.10 -20.15 -1.56
C ALA A 176 -11.92 -21.50 -0.86
N GLU A 177 -12.52 -22.57 -1.37
CA GLU A 177 -12.36 -23.92 -0.83
C GLU A 177 -11.06 -24.55 -1.35
N GLY A 178 -10.21 -24.97 -0.44
CA GLY A 178 -8.99 -25.71 -0.72
C GLY A 178 -9.24 -27.18 -1.04
N ARG A 179 -8.23 -27.88 -1.52
CA ARG A 179 -8.29 -29.34 -1.82
C ARG A 179 -8.49 -30.19 -0.55
N ASP A 180 -8.11 -29.64 0.60
CA ASP A 180 -8.32 -30.24 1.93
C ASP A 180 -9.67 -29.83 2.59
N GLY A 181 -10.55 -29.16 1.84
CA GLY A 181 -11.84 -28.64 2.33
C GLY A 181 -11.75 -27.38 3.18
N LYS A 182 -10.55 -26.94 3.57
CA LYS A 182 -10.40 -25.69 4.31
C LYS A 182 -10.64 -24.48 3.42
N ARG A 183 -11.23 -23.46 3.99
CA ARG A 183 -11.59 -22.26 3.23
C ARG A 183 -10.59 -21.11 3.46
N LEU A 184 -10.15 -20.54 2.36
CA LEU A 184 -9.37 -19.30 2.38
C LEU A 184 -10.24 -18.16 2.95
N ASN A 185 -9.70 -17.45 3.92
CA ASN A 185 -10.33 -16.27 4.51
C ASN A 185 -9.26 -15.22 4.82
N PRO A 186 -8.75 -14.49 3.82
CA PRO A 186 -7.60 -13.61 3.98
C PRO A 186 -7.87 -12.52 5.00
N ARG A 187 -7.07 -12.49 6.05
CA ARG A 187 -7.04 -11.45 7.08
C ARG A 187 -5.90 -10.47 6.83
N LYS A 188 -5.79 -9.47 7.65
CA LYS A 188 -4.73 -8.45 7.53
C LYS A 188 -3.34 -9.07 7.63
N GLU A 189 -3.19 -10.03 8.52
CA GLU A 189 -1.93 -10.77 8.74
C GLU A 189 -1.51 -11.56 7.50
N ASP A 190 -2.47 -12.21 6.83
CA ASP A 190 -2.21 -12.89 5.56
C ASP A 190 -1.75 -11.93 4.48
N LEU A 191 -2.38 -10.75 4.38
CA LEU A 191 -1.98 -9.74 3.41
C LEU A 191 -0.58 -9.18 3.69
N ASP A 192 -0.18 -9.06 4.95
CA ASP A 192 1.16 -8.63 5.32
C ASP A 192 2.18 -9.72 4.95
N ARG A 193 1.92 -11.00 5.27
CA ARG A 193 2.73 -12.14 4.84
C ARG A 193 2.82 -12.23 3.31
N TRP A 194 1.71 -12.12 2.61
CA TRP A 194 1.67 -12.15 1.14
C TRP A 194 2.53 -11.07 0.49
N ARG A 195 2.59 -9.87 1.09
CA ARG A 195 3.49 -8.81 0.60
C ARG A 195 4.95 -9.21 0.77
N GLU A 196 5.30 -9.81 1.92
CA GLU A 196 6.66 -10.30 2.17
C GLU A 196 7.05 -11.37 1.17
N THR A 197 6.22 -12.41 1.02
CA THR A 197 6.45 -13.49 0.06
C THR A 197 6.60 -12.95 -1.36
N PHE A 198 5.70 -12.04 -1.79
CA PHE A 198 5.78 -11.47 -3.12
C PHE A 198 7.04 -10.61 -3.34
N ALA A 199 7.43 -9.81 -2.35
CA ALA A 199 8.66 -9.03 -2.41
C ALA A 199 9.90 -9.92 -2.44
N GLU A 200 9.90 -11.03 -1.70
CA GLU A 200 10.96 -12.04 -1.72
C GLU A 200 11.10 -12.65 -3.12
N ARG A 201 10.00 -13.12 -3.72
CA ARG A 201 10.03 -13.70 -5.06
C ARG A 201 10.51 -12.72 -6.13
N LEU A 202 10.19 -11.44 -6.01
CA LEU A 202 10.73 -10.40 -6.90
C LEU A 202 12.24 -10.24 -6.73
N ARG A 203 12.75 -10.25 -5.50
CA ARG A 203 14.19 -10.17 -5.23
C ARG A 203 14.95 -11.39 -5.73
N ASP A 204 14.38 -12.59 -5.63
CA ASP A 204 14.97 -13.82 -6.19
C ASP A 204 15.22 -13.71 -7.70
N TRP A 205 14.41 -12.90 -8.38
CA TRP A 205 14.54 -12.58 -9.83
C TRP A 205 15.22 -11.23 -10.11
N GLY A 206 15.96 -10.68 -9.15
CA GLY A 206 16.78 -9.48 -9.34
C GLY A 206 16.02 -8.15 -9.32
N ILE A 207 14.72 -8.13 -9.02
CA ILE A 207 13.98 -6.89 -8.83
C ILE A 207 14.03 -6.49 -7.35
N GLU A 208 14.70 -5.38 -7.04
CA GLU A 208 14.62 -4.80 -5.70
C GLU A 208 13.16 -4.43 -5.38
N ALA A 209 12.60 -5.09 -4.38
CA ALA A 209 11.23 -4.87 -3.96
C ALA A 209 11.10 -4.96 -2.43
N GLU A 210 10.21 -4.17 -1.85
CA GLU A 210 10.04 -4.08 -0.41
C GLU A 210 8.56 -4.11 -0.01
N ALA A 211 8.25 -4.87 1.02
CA ALA A 211 6.90 -5.04 1.55
C ALA A 211 6.51 -4.00 2.61
N SER A 212 7.23 -2.88 2.70
CA SER A 212 6.98 -1.83 3.68
C SER A 212 5.58 -1.21 3.52
N SER A 213 4.97 -0.80 4.63
CA SER A 213 3.66 -0.16 4.62
C SER A 213 3.73 1.30 4.12
N GLN A 214 2.60 1.87 3.69
CA GLN A 214 2.52 3.31 3.39
C GLN A 214 2.89 4.17 4.61
N ALA A 215 2.51 3.75 5.82
CA ALA A 215 2.84 4.47 7.05
C ALA A 215 4.36 4.47 7.30
N THR A 216 5.04 3.34 7.08
CA THR A 216 6.49 3.20 7.15
C THR A 216 7.20 4.16 6.19
N ARG A 217 6.61 4.37 5.00
CA ARG A 217 7.15 5.28 3.96
C ARG A 217 6.69 6.74 4.12
N GLY A 218 5.89 7.04 5.13
CA GLY A 218 5.34 8.38 5.32
C GLY A 218 4.40 8.85 4.21
N VAL A 219 3.74 7.90 3.52
CA VAL A 219 2.82 8.17 2.42
C VAL A 219 1.38 8.06 2.92
N SER A 220 0.51 8.96 2.47
CA SER A 220 -0.89 9.05 2.92
C SER A 220 -1.92 8.79 1.82
N ARG A 221 -1.51 8.32 0.63
CA ARG A 221 -2.41 8.14 -0.51
C ARG A 221 -3.56 7.18 -0.22
N ARG A 222 -4.77 7.60 -0.56
CA ARG A 222 -5.96 6.77 -0.54
C ARG A 222 -6.03 5.93 -1.81
N SER A 223 -6.25 4.63 -1.66
CA SER A 223 -6.56 3.76 -2.81
C SER A 223 -8.02 3.96 -3.21
N LEU A 224 -8.28 4.44 -4.41
CA LEU A 224 -9.64 4.52 -4.96
C LEU A 224 -10.23 3.12 -5.12
N ARG A 225 -11.51 2.96 -4.79
CA ARG A 225 -12.27 1.74 -5.06
C ARG A 225 -12.55 1.63 -6.55
N GLY A 226 -12.78 0.42 -7.08
CA GLY A 226 -13.01 0.19 -8.51
C GLY A 226 -14.12 1.06 -9.10
N TRP A 227 -15.22 1.23 -8.40
CA TRP A 227 -16.34 2.08 -8.82
C TRP A 227 -16.03 3.59 -8.76
N GLU A 228 -15.11 4.03 -7.88
CA GLU A 228 -14.63 5.42 -7.80
C GLU A 228 -13.75 5.84 -9.00
N ARG A 229 -13.30 4.87 -9.79
CA ARG A 229 -12.49 5.08 -11.01
C ARG A 229 -13.34 5.19 -12.28
N GLN A 230 -14.65 4.95 -12.18
CA GLN A 230 -15.53 5.03 -13.35
C GLN A 230 -15.80 6.48 -13.73
N PRO A 231 -15.94 6.79 -15.03
CA PRO A 231 -16.38 8.11 -15.48
C PRO A 231 -17.69 8.49 -14.80
N GLY A 232 -17.79 9.71 -14.27
CA GLY A 232 -18.97 10.17 -13.54
C GLY A 232 -19.03 9.81 -12.05
N ALA A 233 -18.09 9.04 -11.52
CA ALA A 233 -18.05 8.73 -10.08
C ALA A 233 -17.80 9.99 -9.23
N ALA A 234 -17.05 10.96 -9.72
CA ALA A 234 -16.79 12.23 -9.06
C ALA A 234 -18.08 13.00 -8.75
N THR A 235 -19.05 12.98 -9.69
CA THR A 235 -20.35 13.65 -9.54
C THR A 235 -21.22 12.97 -8.45
N ARG A 236 -21.09 11.67 -8.26
CA ARG A 236 -21.82 10.89 -7.23
C ARG A 236 -21.26 11.03 -5.83
N ILE A 237 -19.96 11.37 -5.70
CA ILE A 237 -19.25 11.41 -4.42
C ILE A 237 -19.21 12.81 -3.81
N GLY A 238 -19.53 13.85 -4.60
CA GLY A 238 -19.26 15.26 -4.27
C GLY A 238 -17.76 15.57 -4.32
N ASN A 239 -17.41 16.75 -4.80
CA ASN A 239 -16.02 17.21 -5.04
C ASN A 239 -15.12 17.32 -3.78
N ASN A 240 -15.56 16.86 -2.61
CA ASN A 240 -14.91 17.17 -1.32
C ASN A 240 -14.19 15.99 -0.67
N ARG A 241 -13.91 14.89 -1.39
CA ARG A 241 -13.15 13.77 -0.82
C ARG A 241 -11.66 13.93 -1.08
N SER A 242 -10.91 14.11 0.01
CA SER A 242 -9.45 14.15 -0.02
C SER A 242 -8.85 12.84 -0.58
N ASP A 243 -7.86 12.96 -1.47
CA ASP A 243 -7.04 11.85 -1.98
C ASP A 243 -6.15 11.22 -0.89
N HIS A 244 -6.10 11.84 0.27
CA HIS A 244 -5.31 11.41 1.40
C HIS A 244 -6.16 10.69 2.45
N LYS A 245 -5.55 9.70 3.09
CA LYS A 245 -6.15 9.04 4.25
C LYS A 245 -6.19 10.01 5.44
N SER A 246 -7.30 10.00 6.14
CA SER A 246 -7.54 10.77 7.35
C SER A 246 -8.22 9.90 8.41
N GLY A 247 -8.40 10.42 9.61
CA GLY A 247 -9.11 9.74 10.69
C GLY A 247 -8.18 9.22 11.81
N PRO A 248 -8.76 8.84 12.96
CA PRO A 248 -7.99 8.50 14.16
C PRO A 248 -7.06 7.31 13.98
N ALA A 249 -7.54 6.22 13.37
CA ALA A 249 -6.75 5.01 13.14
C ALA A 249 -5.55 5.26 12.22
N PHE A 250 -5.71 6.10 11.20
CA PHE A 250 -4.61 6.49 10.31
C PHE A 250 -3.58 7.34 11.07
N ARG A 251 -4.02 8.31 11.88
CA ARG A 251 -3.13 9.14 12.70
C ARG A 251 -2.35 8.30 13.70
N ALA A 252 -3.00 7.35 14.38
CA ALA A 252 -2.34 6.43 15.33
C ALA A 252 -1.28 5.55 14.64
N THR A 253 -1.59 4.95 13.49
CA THR A 253 -0.64 4.14 12.72
C THR A 253 0.57 4.96 12.27
N ARG A 254 0.33 6.17 11.81
CA ARG A 254 1.37 7.11 11.39
C ARG A 254 2.26 7.54 12.55
N SER A 255 1.66 7.90 13.69
CA SER A 255 2.40 8.25 14.92
C SER A 255 3.29 7.09 15.38
N SER A 256 2.75 5.87 15.38
CA SER A 256 3.51 4.66 15.73
C SER A 256 4.71 4.43 14.79
N ALA A 257 4.54 4.65 13.48
CA ALA A 257 5.65 4.53 12.52
C ALA A 257 6.73 5.61 12.75
N MET A 258 6.33 6.85 13.03
CA MET A 258 7.27 7.93 13.32
C MET A 258 8.03 7.71 14.65
N GLN A 259 7.36 7.19 15.68
CA GLN A 259 8.00 6.79 16.93
C GLN A 259 9.04 5.69 16.68
N ALA A 260 8.71 4.68 15.87
CA ALA A 260 9.62 3.60 15.52
C ALA A 260 10.85 4.14 14.76
N TRP A 261 10.65 5.02 13.77
CA TRP A 261 11.77 5.66 13.08
C TRP A 261 12.66 6.45 14.02
N SER A 262 12.08 7.24 14.93
CA SER A 262 12.85 8.02 15.93
C SER A 262 13.68 7.12 16.84
N ALA A 263 13.09 6.02 17.34
CA ALA A 263 13.79 5.08 18.22
C ALA A 263 14.94 4.34 17.50
N ILE A 264 14.70 3.88 16.28
CA ILE A 264 15.70 3.24 15.43
C ILE A 264 16.86 4.21 15.12
N THR A 265 16.53 5.44 14.74
CA THR A 265 17.53 6.49 14.46
C THR A 265 18.43 6.74 15.67
N LYS A 266 17.84 6.88 16.86
CA LYS A 266 18.61 7.08 18.11
C LYS A 266 19.51 5.88 18.44
N ALA A 267 18.98 4.66 18.29
CA ALA A 267 19.76 3.44 18.54
C ALA A 267 20.96 3.33 17.59
N LEU A 268 20.75 3.55 16.30
CA LEU A 268 21.82 3.52 15.29
C LEU A 268 22.83 4.65 15.44
N ALA A 269 22.40 5.85 15.86
CA ALA A 269 23.29 6.98 16.11
C ALA A 269 24.25 6.72 17.28
N ALA A 270 23.81 5.97 18.29
CA ALA A 270 24.60 5.57 19.45
C ALA A 270 25.45 4.32 19.19
N SER A 271 25.36 3.69 18.03
CA SER A 271 26.13 2.49 17.69
C SER A 271 27.63 2.81 17.54
N PRO A 272 28.52 1.94 17.99
CA PRO A 272 29.97 2.06 17.71
C PRO A 272 30.26 1.84 16.20
N ASP A 273 29.39 1.15 15.47
CA ASP A 273 29.56 0.86 14.05
C ASP A 273 29.34 2.13 13.20
N PRO A 274 30.36 2.56 12.39
CA PRO A 274 30.20 3.68 11.48
C PRO A 274 29.09 3.50 10.45
N ALA A 275 28.81 2.25 10.01
CA ALA A 275 27.75 1.95 9.06
C ALA A 275 26.35 2.23 9.67
N ASP A 276 26.16 1.88 10.94
CA ASP A 276 24.93 2.19 11.68
C ASP A 276 24.73 3.70 11.81
N ARG A 277 25.78 4.46 12.15
CA ARG A 277 25.71 5.93 12.23
C ARG A 277 25.40 6.58 10.87
N LYS A 278 25.95 6.04 9.78
CA LYS A 278 25.62 6.48 8.41
C LYS A 278 24.16 6.20 8.09
N LEU A 279 23.68 5.00 8.42
CA LEU A 279 22.28 4.60 8.20
C LEU A 279 21.33 5.48 9.01
N SER A 280 21.67 5.84 10.26
CA SER A 280 20.92 6.79 11.09
C SER A 280 20.71 8.14 10.37
N LYS A 281 21.75 8.72 9.81
CA LYS A 281 21.66 9.97 9.03
C LYS A 281 20.72 9.81 7.82
N SER A 282 20.87 8.71 7.08
CA SER A 282 19.99 8.42 5.94
C SER A 282 18.52 8.27 6.33
N ILE A 283 18.21 7.75 7.53
CA ILE A 283 16.84 7.68 8.05
C ILE A 283 16.30 9.10 8.31
N VAL A 284 17.09 9.98 8.91
CA VAL A 284 16.68 11.38 9.13
C VAL A 284 16.32 12.04 7.79
N ASP A 285 17.21 11.95 6.80
CA ASP A 285 16.98 12.52 5.48
C ASP A 285 15.71 11.95 4.82
N PHE A 286 15.52 10.63 4.95
CA PHE A 286 14.32 9.97 4.44
C PHE A 286 13.05 10.50 5.10
N VAL A 287 13.03 10.55 6.43
CA VAL A 287 11.86 10.99 7.21
C VAL A 287 11.52 12.44 6.91
N MET A 288 12.54 13.31 6.81
CA MET A 288 12.35 14.73 6.49
C MET A 288 11.78 14.97 5.09
N GLN A 289 12.02 14.06 4.14
CA GLN A 289 11.46 14.11 2.79
C GLN A 289 10.03 13.55 2.69
N THR A 290 9.48 12.96 3.75
CA THR A 290 8.12 12.41 3.73
C THR A 290 7.06 13.51 3.65
N GLU A 291 5.90 13.19 3.07
CA GLU A 291 4.72 14.09 3.04
C GLU A 291 4.34 14.58 4.44
N VAL A 292 4.54 13.72 5.41
CA VAL A 292 4.26 13.97 6.83
C VAL A 292 5.15 15.07 7.40
N ALA A 293 6.47 14.93 7.25
CA ALA A 293 7.43 15.89 7.76
C ALA A 293 7.24 17.26 7.09
N ARG A 294 7.05 17.26 5.77
CA ARG A 294 6.77 18.47 5.00
C ARG A 294 5.49 19.19 5.46
N ALA A 295 4.43 18.42 5.79
CA ALA A 295 3.18 19.01 6.31
C ALA A 295 3.39 19.64 7.69
N VAL A 296 4.13 18.98 8.59
CA VAL A 296 4.47 19.52 9.93
C VAL A 296 5.34 20.79 9.79
N GLN A 297 6.33 20.78 8.89
CA GLN A 297 7.18 21.95 8.66
C GLN A 297 6.38 23.13 8.13
N ARG A 298 5.49 22.92 7.17
CA ARG A 298 4.59 23.99 6.65
C ARG A 298 3.72 24.57 7.76
N HIS A 299 3.14 23.72 8.60
CA HIS A 299 2.30 24.18 9.71
C HIS A 299 3.09 25.00 10.73
N ARG A 300 4.30 24.54 11.11
CA ARG A 300 5.20 25.30 12.00
C ARG A 300 5.66 26.62 11.39
N ALA A 301 5.94 26.65 10.09
CA ALA A 301 6.31 27.88 9.40
C ALA A 301 5.14 28.88 9.41
N ALA A 302 3.92 28.43 9.12
CA ALA A 302 2.72 29.26 9.17
C ALA A 302 2.43 29.80 10.58
N GLN A 303 2.61 28.99 11.63
CA GLN A 303 2.48 29.44 13.02
C GLN A 303 3.51 30.51 13.37
N ARG A 304 4.80 30.29 13.03
CA ARG A 304 5.85 31.28 13.26
C ARG A 304 5.57 32.62 12.54
N GLN A 305 4.96 32.57 11.37
CA GLN A 305 4.61 33.75 10.59
C GLN A 305 3.41 34.50 11.23
N ALA A 306 2.48 33.74 11.82
CA ALA A 306 1.35 34.32 12.57
C ALA A 306 1.76 34.90 13.92
N ASP A 307 2.82 34.36 14.54
CA ASP A 307 3.36 34.79 15.85
C ASP A 307 4.36 35.99 15.73
N LEU A 308 4.71 36.43 14.51
CA LEU A 308 5.51 37.64 14.32
C LEU A 308 4.62 38.84 14.62
N PRO A 309 4.99 39.72 15.61
CA PRO A 309 4.22 40.94 15.89
C PRO A 309 4.20 41.79 14.62
N GLY A 310 3.00 42.07 14.14
CA GLY A 310 2.80 42.94 13.00
C GLY A 310 3.52 44.26 13.20
N MET A 311 4.55 44.53 12.41
CA MET A 311 5.05 45.88 12.25
C MET A 311 3.88 46.70 11.71
N ALA A 312 3.24 47.44 12.60
CA ALA A 312 2.24 48.44 12.24
C ALA A 312 2.88 49.37 11.19
N MET A 313 2.47 49.25 9.95
CA MET A 313 2.67 50.28 8.97
C MET A 313 1.88 51.49 9.48
N THR A 314 2.58 52.47 10.05
CA THR A 314 2.12 53.82 10.28
C THR A 314 1.71 54.36 8.89
N GLN A 315 0.43 54.29 8.58
CA GLN A 315 -0.12 55.03 7.48
C GLN A 315 0.02 56.54 7.81
N GLY A 316 0.84 57.23 7.03
CA GLY A 316 1.01 58.65 7.05
C GLY A 316 -0.33 59.32 6.90
N GLN A 317 -0.56 60.32 7.74
CA GLN A 317 -1.69 61.23 7.74
C GLN A 317 -1.79 61.88 6.31
N GLY A 318 -2.78 61.47 5.57
CA GLY A 318 -3.19 62.10 4.32
C GLY A 318 -4.05 63.32 4.65
N THR A 319 -3.66 64.49 4.13
CA THR A 319 -4.34 65.79 4.10
C THR A 319 -5.82 65.69 3.79
N PRO A 320 -6.68 66.52 4.39
CA PRO A 320 -8.13 66.53 4.15
C PRO A 320 -8.45 67.08 2.75
N GLN A 321 -9.02 66.29 1.90
CA GLN A 321 -9.63 66.75 0.65
C GLN A 321 -10.98 67.43 0.92
N VAL A 322 -11.07 68.68 0.48
CA VAL A 322 -12.27 69.52 0.42
C VAL A 322 -13.30 68.87 -0.53
N ARG A 323 -14.52 68.71 -0.07
CA ARG A 323 -15.67 68.26 -0.86
C ARG A 323 -16.11 69.38 -1.76
N PRO A 324 -16.40 69.21 -3.04
CA PRO A 324 -17.20 70.16 -3.83
C PRO A 324 -18.69 69.91 -3.62
N GLU A 325 -19.45 71.01 -3.53
CA GLU A 325 -20.89 71.05 -3.43
C GLU A 325 -21.61 70.53 -4.68
N PRO A 326 -22.85 70.02 -4.59
CA PRO A 326 -23.61 69.56 -5.74
C PRO A 326 -24.31 70.73 -6.44
N SER A 327 -23.99 70.88 -7.73
CA SER A 327 -24.74 71.78 -8.62
C SER A 327 -26.07 71.16 -9.05
N HIS A 328 -27.16 71.93 -8.79
CA HIS A 328 -28.50 71.70 -9.39
C HIS A 328 -28.47 71.90 -10.87
N GLY A 329 -28.99 71.01 -11.67
CA GLY A 329 -29.33 71.19 -13.06
C GLY A 329 -30.69 70.53 -13.34
N PRO A 330 -31.47 71.07 -14.30
CA PRO A 330 -32.92 71.00 -14.27
C PRO A 330 -33.56 69.76 -14.86
N ASP A 331 -34.74 69.54 -14.36
CA ASP A 331 -35.79 68.64 -14.76
C ASP A 331 -36.19 68.82 -16.23
N ILE A 332 -36.20 67.71 -17.05
CA ILE A 332 -37.02 67.65 -18.25
C ILE A 332 -37.64 66.30 -18.41
N SER A 333 -38.93 66.25 -18.24
CA SER A 333 -39.87 65.20 -18.57
C SER A 333 -39.80 64.72 -20.03
N ARG A 334 -39.78 63.42 -20.29
CA ARG A 334 -40.76 62.66 -21.07
C ARG A 334 -40.53 61.16 -20.98
#